data_0a54043adc5b6c3adb7bb7593450cc14
#
_entry.id   0a54043adc5b6c3adb7bb7593450cc14
#
_cell.length_a   1.000
_cell.length_b   1.000
_cell.length_c   1.000
_cell.angle_alpha   90.00
_cell.angle_beta   90.00
_cell.angle_gamma   90.00
#
_symmetry.space_group_name_H-M   'P 1'
#
loop_
_entity.id
_entity.type
_entity.pdbx_description
1 polymer ?
#
loop_
_entity_poly.entity_id
_entity_poly.type
_entity_poly.pdbx_seq_one_letter_code
_entity_poly.pdbx_strand_id
1 'polypeptide(L)'
;MAVKSSIHIKPCNISSSEAHNLRTPEYMRNIGEAKIYLVPQLVAYNEHWINPRFGDYDLQTHYDNIKQMVKAKTGRAMQEKERERKTKSGKIIKVAGCSPIREGVLLIKPDTTLDDVRRFGEECQQRWGITPLQIFLHKDEGHWLGGEPAPD
;
A
#
# COMPACT_ATOMS: atom_id res chain seq x y z
N MET A 1 10.80 0.05 27.45
CA MET A 1 9.82 0.94 26.81
C MET A 1 8.95 0.13 25.87
N ALA A 2 7.66 0.34 25.87
CA ALA A 2 6.80 -0.30 24.87
C ALA A 2 7.11 0.25 23.47
N VAL A 3 7.46 -0.61 22.54
CA VAL A 3 7.62 -0.23 21.13
C VAL A 3 6.23 0.12 20.60
N LYS A 4 6.05 1.37 20.22
CA LYS A 4 4.79 1.81 19.61
C LYS A 4 4.78 1.40 18.13
N SER A 5 3.84 0.57 17.75
CA SER A 5 3.54 0.32 16.34
C SER A 5 2.81 1.54 15.77
N SER A 6 3.13 1.89 14.53
CA SER A 6 2.46 2.96 13.79
C SER A 6 2.13 2.50 12.38
N ILE A 7 1.04 3.03 11.85
CA ILE A 7 0.69 2.85 10.44
C ILE A 7 0.66 4.21 9.75
N HIS A 8 1.23 4.28 8.58
CA HIS A 8 1.16 5.44 7.70
C HIS A 8 0.40 5.08 6.43
N ILE A 9 -0.71 5.77 6.19
CA ILE A 9 -1.60 5.51 5.04
C ILE A 9 -1.51 6.69 4.08
N LYS A 10 -1.19 6.41 2.82
CA LYS A 10 -1.05 7.39 1.74
C LYS A 10 -1.72 6.89 0.46
N PRO A 11 -2.00 7.76 -0.53
CA PRO A 11 -2.36 7.31 -1.88
C PRO A 11 -1.33 6.33 -2.42
N CYS A 12 -1.81 5.22 -2.99
CA CYS A 12 -0.94 4.19 -3.55
C CYS A 12 -0.37 4.63 -4.91
N ASN A 13 0.93 4.52 -5.08
CA ASN A 13 1.54 4.50 -6.39
C ASN A 13 1.50 3.06 -6.91
N ILE A 14 0.57 2.78 -7.82
CA ILE A 14 0.23 1.41 -8.25
C ILE A 14 1.47 0.63 -8.69
N SER A 15 2.22 1.15 -9.66
CA SER A 15 3.35 0.43 -10.26
C SER A 15 4.52 0.24 -9.28
N SER A 16 4.87 1.26 -8.52
CA SER A 16 5.99 1.15 -7.58
C SER A 16 5.66 0.29 -6.37
N SER A 17 4.44 0.38 -5.86
CA SER A 17 3.98 -0.46 -4.74
C SER A 17 3.91 -1.93 -5.14
N GLU A 18 3.41 -2.23 -6.33
CA GLU A 18 3.37 -3.60 -6.83
C GLU A 18 4.77 -4.18 -7.06
N ALA A 19 5.67 -3.42 -7.70
CA ALA A 19 7.05 -3.83 -7.91
C ALA A 19 7.78 -4.11 -6.59
N HIS A 20 7.58 -3.26 -5.58
CA HIS A 20 8.10 -3.44 -4.22
C HIS A 20 7.52 -4.71 -3.57
N ASN A 21 6.22 -4.88 -3.59
CA ASN A 21 5.53 -5.99 -2.92
C ASN A 21 5.90 -7.35 -3.54
N LEU A 22 5.99 -7.41 -4.86
CA LEU A 22 6.30 -8.64 -5.60
C LEU A 22 7.81 -8.89 -5.76
N ARG A 23 8.66 -7.97 -5.31
CA ARG A 23 10.12 -8.08 -5.50
C ARG A 23 10.48 -8.34 -6.96
N THR A 24 9.92 -7.55 -7.88
CA THR A 24 10.19 -7.73 -9.30
C THR A 24 11.69 -7.68 -9.60
N PRO A 25 12.19 -8.39 -10.64
CA PRO A 25 13.61 -8.36 -10.99
C PRO A 25 14.16 -6.95 -11.24
N GLU A 26 13.34 -6.06 -11.79
CA GLU A 26 13.71 -4.66 -12.00
C GLU A 26 13.85 -3.92 -10.67
N TYR A 27 12.89 -4.08 -9.77
CA TYR A 27 12.95 -3.52 -8.43
C TYR A 27 14.20 -3.97 -7.68
N MET A 28 14.50 -5.28 -7.72
CA MET A 28 15.66 -5.86 -7.06
C MET A 28 17.00 -5.33 -7.62
N ARG A 29 17.07 -5.01 -8.91
CA ARG A 29 18.27 -4.39 -9.51
C ARG A 29 18.44 -2.92 -9.10
N ASN A 30 17.36 -2.20 -8.95
CA ASN A 30 17.37 -0.74 -8.74
C ASN A 30 17.50 -0.33 -7.26
N ILE A 31 17.29 -1.26 -6.31
CA ILE A 31 17.29 -0.94 -4.88
C ILE A 31 18.70 -0.73 -4.29
N GLY A 32 19.76 -1.12 -5.01
CA GLY A 32 21.13 -1.14 -4.51
C GLY A 32 21.69 0.17 -3.95
N GLU A 33 21.09 1.32 -4.31
CA GLU A 33 21.49 2.65 -3.82
C GLU A 33 20.51 3.24 -2.81
N ALA A 34 19.44 2.51 -2.48
CA ALA A 34 18.44 2.95 -1.52
C ALA A 34 18.97 2.82 -0.06
N LYS A 35 18.33 3.56 0.86
CA LYS A 35 18.63 3.44 2.31
C LYS A 35 18.23 2.09 2.89
N ILE A 36 17.30 1.39 2.24
CA ILE A 36 16.85 0.04 2.57
C ILE A 36 17.65 -0.93 1.72
N TYR A 37 18.13 -2.01 2.33
CA TYR A 37 18.71 -3.12 1.58
C TYR A 37 17.86 -4.38 1.73
N LEU A 38 18.00 -5.28 0.77
CA LEU A 38 17.31 -6.56 0.79
C LEU A 38 18.32 -7.68 1.06
N VAL A 39 17.89 -8.65 1.86
CA VAL A 39 18.64 -9.87 2.13
C VAL A 39 18.06 -10.97 1.24
N PRO A 40 18.71 -11.33 0.09
CA PRO A 40 18.12 -12.24 -0.89
C PRO A 40 17.74 -13.60 -0.31
N GLN A 41 18.51 -14.07 0.68
CA GLN A 41 18.27 -15.35 1.34
C GLN A 41 16.98 -15.38 2.16
N LEU A 42 16.46 -14.22 2.55
CA LEU A 42 15.25 -14.07 3.36
C LEU A 42 13.99 -13.84 2.52
N VAL A 43 14.11 -13.58 1.22
CA VAL A 43 12.95 -13.34 0.33
C VAL A 43 11.94 -14.49 0.39
N ALA A 44 12.41 -15.73 0.52
CA ALA A 44 11.56 -16.91 0.61
C ALA A 44 10.67 -16.94 1.87
N TYR A 45 10.99 -16.14 2.89
CA TYR A 45 10.21 -16.04 4.12
C TYR A 45 9.17 -14.92 4.09
N ASN A 46 9.12 -14.12 3.03
CA ASN A 46 8.06 -13.14 2.83
C ASN A 46 6.73 -13.86 2.70
N GLU A 47 5.71 -13.29 3.32
CA GLU A 47 4.36 -13.83 3.31
C GLU A 47 3.40 -12.80 2.72
N HIS A 48 2.31 -13.27 2.15
CA HIS A 48 1.26 -12.41 1.64
C HIS A 48 -0.12 -13.00 1.85
N TRP A 49 -1.11 -12.14 1.89
CA TRP A 49 -2.51 -12.48 1.90
C TRP A 49 -3.26 -11.64 0.88
N ILE A 50 -4.08 -12.30 0.09
CA ILE A 50 -4.96 -11.66 -0.89
C ILE A 50 -6.40 -11.82 -0.40
N ASN A 51 -7.14 -10.71 -0.39
CA ASN A 51 -8.53 -10.78 0.03
C ASN A 51 -9.36 -11.56 -1.00
N PRO A 52 -9.91 -12.74 -0.65
CA PRO A 52 -10.62 -13.59 -1.58
C PRO A 52 -11.88 -12.95 -2.15
N ARG A 53 -12.42 -11.94 -1.48
CA ARG A 53 -13.59 -11.18 -1.94
C ARG A 53 -13.36 -10.46 -3.26
N PHE A 54 -12.12 -10.03 -3.52
CA PHE A 54 -11.77 -9.24 -4.70
C PHE A 54 -11.02 -10.01 -5.77
N GLY A 55 -10.54 -11.22 -5.46
CA GLY A 55 -9.73 -12.03 -6.34
C GLY A 55 -8.24 -11.65 -6.35
N ASP A 56 -7.44 -12.55 -6.90
CA ASP A 56 -5.99 -12.40 -7.03
C ASP A 56 -5.66 -11.70 -8.35
N TYR A 57 -5.74 -10.38 -8.33
CA TYR A 57 -5.40 -9.52 -9.47
C TYR A 57 -4.25 -8.59 -9.10
N ASP A 58 -3.58 -8.05 -10.13
CA ASP A 58 -2.65 -6.95 -9.93
C ASP A 58 -3.37 -5.67 -9.48
N LEU A 59 -2.62 -4.74 -8.90
CA LEU A 59 -3.19 -3.49 -8.38
C LEU A 59 -3.82 -2.62 -9.48
N GLN A 60 -3.28 -2.65 -10.70
CA GLN A 60 -3.85 -1.91 -11.83
C GLN A 60 -5.22 -2.45 -12.19
N THR A 61 -5.39 -3.77 -12.22
CA THR A 61 -6.68 -4.41 -12.47
C THR A 61 -7.70 -4.07 -11.39
N HIS A 62 -7.32 -4.09 -10.11
CA HIS A 62 -8.18 -3.63 -9.02
C HIS A 62 -8.59 -2.16 -9.19
N TYR A 63 -7.66 -1.30 -9.56
CA TYR A 63 -7.93 0.11 -9.82
C TYR A 63 -8.94 0.30 -10.95
N ASP A 64 -8.76 -0.39 -12.08
CA ASP A 64 -9.64 -0.33 -13.23
C ASP A 64 -11.05 -0.87 -12.92
N ASN A 65 -11.14 -1.94 -12.13
CA ASN A 65 -12.41 -2.48 -11.65
C ASN A 65 -13.16 -1.46 -10.77
N ILE A 66 -12.46 -0.75 -9.90
CA ILE A 66 -13.06 0.32 -9.08
C ILE A 66 -13.59 1.45 -9.97
N LYS A 67 -12.83 1.87 -10.98
CA LYS A 67 -13.29 2.88 -11.95
C LYS A 67 -14.57 2.47 -12.65
N GLN A 68 -14.64 1.23 -13.12
CA GLN A 68 -15.83 0.68 -13.77
C GLN A 68 -17.02 0.64 -12.82
N MET A 69 -16.80 0.21 -11.57
CA MET A 69 -17.85 0.16 -10.56
C MET A 69 -18.39 1.56 -10.23
N VAL A 70 -17.53 2.56 -10.09
CA VAL A 70 -17.94 3.96 -9.87
C VAL A 70 -18.78 4.47 -11.01
N LYS A 71 -18.36 4.24 -12.27
CA LYS A 71 -19.11 4.62 -13.46
C LYS A 71 -20.48 3.92 -13.52
N ALA A 72 -20.52 2.63 -13.22
CA ALA A 72 -21.77 1.85 -13.23
C ALA A 72 -22.77 2.35 -12.17
N LYS A 73 -22.29 2.67 -10.96
CA LYS A 73 -23.15 3.12 -9.86
C LYS A 73 -23.57 4.58 -9.94
N THR A 74 -22.74 5.44 -10.48
CA THR A 74 -22.97 6.90 -10.47
C THR A 74 -23.33 7.48 -11.84
N GLY A 75 -23.14 6.72 -12.92
CA GLY A 75 -23.25 7.19 -14.31
C GLY A 75 -22.14 8.17 -14.73
N ARG A 76 -21.15 8.42 -13.87
CA ARG A 76 -20.06 9.37 -14.11
C ARG A 76 -18.71 8.69 -13.96
N ALA A 77 -17.75 9.14 -14.77
CA ALA A 77 -16.36 8.70 -14.60
C ALA A 77 -15.79 9.17 -13.26
N MET A 78 -14.94 8.32 -12.65
CA MET A 78 -14.21 8.67 -11.45
C MET A 78 -13.27 9.86 -11.73
N GLN A 79 -13.27 10.86 -10.86
CA GLN A 79 -12.42 12.04 -10.98
C GLN A 79 -11.00 11.71 -10.49
N GLU A 80 -10.11 11.38 -11.41
CA GLU A 80 -8.74 10.91 -11.08
C GLU A 80 -7.73 12.04 -10.89
N LYS A 81 -7.94 13.19 -11.55
CA LYS A 81 -7.00 14.31 -11.54
C LYS A 81 -7.46 15.44 -10.61
N GLU A 82 -6.50 16.17 -10.06
CA GLU A 82 -6.79 17.44 -9.39
C GLU A 82 -7.52 18.39 -10.35
N ARG A 83 -8.47 19.13 -9.82
CA ARG A 83 -9.22 20.15 -10.56
C ARG A 83 -9.43 21.39 -9.74
N GLU A 84 -9.61 22.50 -10.40
CA GLU A 84 -10.05 23.74 -9.76
C GLU A 84 -11.57 23.82 -9.73
N ARG A 85 -12.10 24.35 -8.64
CA ARG A 85 -13.54 24.61 -8.46
C ARG A 85 -13.74 26.01 -7.90
N LYS A 86 -14.66 26.74 -8.49
CA LYS A 86 -15.10 28.03 -7.97
C LYS A 86 -16.16 27.80 -6.91
N THR A 87 -15.97 28.37 -5.71
CA THR A 87 -16.95 28.33 -4.63
C THR A 87 -18.11 29.32 -4.89
N LYS A 88 -19.20 29.21 -4.14
CA LYS A 88 -20.31 30.17 -4.21
C LYS A 88 -19.87 31.62 -3.92
N SER A 89 -18.83 31.82 -3.12
CA SER A 89 -18.21 33.11 -2.83
C SER A 89 -17.25 33.62 -3.90
N GLY A 90 -17.07 32.87 -5.01
CA GLY A 90 -16.17 33.25 -6.09
C GLY A 90 -14.71 32.85 -5.89
N LYS A 91 -14.34 32.25 -4.75
CA LYS A 91 -12.98 31.76 -4.48
C LYS A 91 -12.67 30.50 -5.29
N ILE A 92 -11.50 30.45 -5.91
CA ILE A 92 -10.99 29.25 -6.59
C ILE A 92 -10.31 28.36 -5.54
N ILE A 93 -10.72 27.11 -5.46
CA ILE A 93 -10.11 26.08 -4.62
C ILE A 93 -9.66 24.90 -5.49
N LYS A 94 -8.57 24.27 -5.06
CA LYS A 94 -8.11 23.00 -5.65
C LYS A 94 -8.80 21.83 -4.97
N VAL A 95 -9.32 20.91 -5.77
CA VAL A 95 -9.95 19.68 -5.30
C VAL A 95 -9.09 18.52 -5.77
N ALA A 96 -8.57 17.75 -4.84
CA ALA A 96 -7.75 16.59 -5.14
C ALA A 96 -8.52 15.55 -5.95
N GLY A 97 -7.81 14.79 -6.77
CA GLY A 97 -8.34 13.62 -7.45
C GLY A 97 -8.69 12.50 -6.49
N CYS A 98 -9.54 11.59 -6.93
CA CYS A 98 -9.87 10.38 -6.18
C CYS A 98 -8.66 9.43 -6.16
N SER A 99 -8.35 8.91 -4.99
CA SER A 99 -7.31 7.89 -4.80
C SER A 99 -7.94 6.70 -4.05
N PRO A 100 -8.63 5.80 -4.78
CA PRO A 100 -9.42 4.75 -4.17
C PRO A 100 -8.56 3.65 -3.53
N ILE A 101 -7.35 3.42 -4.04
CA ILE A 101 -6.39 2.49 -3.46
C ILE A 101 -5.39 3.28 -2.64
N ARG A 102 -5.20 2.86 -1.40
CA ARG A 102 -4.22 3.43 -0.49
C ARG A 102 -3.26 2.38 -0.03
N GLU A 103 -2.04 2.78 0.19
CA GLU A 103 -0.99 1.96 0.77
C GLU A 103 -0.83 2.31 2.24
N GLY A 104 -0.87 1.30 3.10
CA GLY A 104 -0.54 1.42 4.50
C GLY A 104 0.79 0.73 4.79
N VAL A 105 1.75 1.47 5.32
CA VAL A 105 3.01 0.91 5.80
C VAL A 105 2.93 0.78 7.31
N LEU A 106 3.10 -0.44 7.80
CA LEU A 106 3.01 -0.80 9.21
C LEU A 106 4.35 -1.36 9.67
N LEU A 107 4.94 -0.72 10.68
CA LEU A 107 6.07 -1.30 11.40
C LEU A 107 5.55 -2.35 12.38
N ILE A 108 6.09 -3.56 12.28
CA ILE A 108 5.69 -4.70 13.07
C ILE A 108 6.81 -5.17 14.00
N LYS A 109 6.45 -5.94 15.00
CA LYS A 109 7.42 -6.62 15.86
C LYS A 109 7.90 -7.92 15.22
N PRO A 110 9.05 -8.46 15.60
CA PRO A 110 9.56 -9.72 15.03
C PRO A 110 8.63 -10.92 15.20
N ASP A 111 7.78 -10.91 16.22
CA ASP A 111 6.82 -11.97 16.53
C ASP A 111 5.42 -11.73 15.91
N THR A 112 5.22 -10.63 15.19
CA THR A 112 3.96 -10.32 14.49
C THR A 112 3.75 -11.28 13.32
N THR A 113 2.59 -11.93 13.28
CA THR A 113 2.24 -12.86 12.22
C THR A 113 1.40 -12.19 11.12
N LEU A 114 1.35 -12.81 9.94
CA LEU A 114 0.47 -12.37 8.86
C LEU A 114 -1.00 -12.37 9.32
N ASP A 115 -1.41 -13.33 10.14
CA ASP A 115 -2.78 -13.38 10.69
C ASP A 115 -3.09 -12.21 11.64
N ASP A 116 -2.11 -11.77 12.42
CA ASP A 116 -2.27 -10.58 13.27
C ASP A 116 -2.53 -9.32 12.42
N VAL A 117 -1.79 -9.16 11.33
CA VAL A 117 -1.97 -8.03 10.41
C VAL A 117 -3.30 -8.12 9.67
N ARG A 118 -3.70 -9.33 9.27
CA ARG A 118 -5.02 -9.58 8.65
C ARG A 118 -6.17 -9.19 9.58
N ARG A 119 -6.11 -9.61 10.84
CA ARG A 119 -7.12 -9.22 11.86
C ARG A 119 -7.16 -7.73 12.10
N PHE A 120 -6.00 -7.07 12.11
CA PHE A 120 -5.93 -5.61 12.18
C PHE A 120 -6.60 -4.95 10.96
N GLY A 121 -6.39 -5.49 9.76
CA GLY A 121 -7.07 -5.02 8.55
C GLY A 121 -8.60 -5.17 8.63
N GLU A 122 -9.11 -6.27 9.17
CA GLU A 122 -10.54 -6.47 9.42
C GLU A 122 -11.10 -5.45 10.42
N GLU A 123 -10.35 -5.13 11.46
CA GLU A 123 -10.73 -4.09 12.42
C GLU A 123 -10.76 -2.69 11.78
N CYS A 124 -9.81 -2.39 10.90
CA CYS A 124 -9.82 -1.14 10.11
C CYS A 124 -11.08 -1.05 9.23
N GLN A 125 -11.52 -2.16 8.65
CA GLN A 125 -12.76 -2.19 7.87
C GLN A 125 -13.98 -1.93 8.73
N GLN A 126 -14.08 -2.55 9.89
CA GLN A 126 -15.21 -2.39 10.80
C GLN A 126 -15.31 -0.97 11.36
N ARG A 127 -14.17 -0.38 11.75
CA ARG A 127 -14.14 0.93 12.41
C ARG A 127 -14.20 2.11 11.44
N TRP A 128 -13.54 1.99 10.29
CA TRP A 128 -13.31 3.13 9.38
C TRP A 128 -13.72 2.86 7.93
N GLY A 129 -14.25 1.68 7.61
CA GLY A 129 -14.64 1.33 6.26
C GLY A 129 -13.46 1.16 5.29
N ILE A 130 -12.23 0.97 5.81
CA ILE A 130 -11.03 0.73 5.01
C ILE A 130 -10.93 -0.77 4.76
N THR A 131 -11.17 -1.19 3.52
CA THR A 131 -11.16 -2.60 3.15
C THR A 131 -9.77 -3.02 2.68
N PRO A 132 -9.10 -3.98 3.34
CA PRO A 132 -7.81 -4.50 2.89
C PRO A 132 -7.99 -5.30 1.59
N LEU A 133 -7.20 -4.99 0.57
CA LEU A 133 -7.13 -5.76 -0.68
C LEU A 133 -6.06 -6.85 -0.61
N GLN A 134 -4.87 -6.46 -0.19
CA GLN A 134 -3.66 -7.29 -0.13
C GLN A 134 -2.85 -6.90 1.09
N ILE A 135 -2.16 -7.86 1.67
CA ILE A 135 -1.20 -7.66 2.76
C ILE A 135 0.09 -8.38 2.36
N PHE A 136 1.20 -7.67 2.45
CA PHE A 136 2.53 -8.22 2.24
C PHE A 136 3.35 -8.04 3.50
N LEU A 137 3.84 -9.14 4.05
CA LEU A 137 4.71 -9.18 5.21
C LEU A 137 6.14 -9.44 4.74
N HIS A 138 6.95 -8.39 4.75
CA HIS A 138 8.35 -8.47 4.33
C HIS A 138 9.25 -8.82 5.52
N LYS A 139 10.03 -9.87 5.36
CA LYS A 139 11.02 -10.35 6.33
C LYS A 139 12.46 -10.28 5.78
N ASP A 140 12.60 -9.68 4.60
CA ASP A 140 13.84 -9.61 3.83
C ASP A 140 14.47 -8.21 3.82
N GLU A 141 13.91 -7.28 4.57
CA GLU A 141 14.36 -5.89 4.61
C GLU A 141 15.32 -5.62 5.76
N GLY A 142 16.20 -4.65 5.56
CA GLY A 142 17.11 -4.14 6.55
C GLY A 142 17.50 -2.70 6.22
N HIS A 143 18.28 -2.10 7.11
CA HIS A 143 18.75 -0.71 6.98
C HIS A 143 20.28 -0.63 6.98
N TRP A 144 20.79 0.46 6.39
CA TRP A 144 22.20 0.80 6.49
C TRP A 144 22.45 1.64 7.74
N LEU A 145 23.22 1.10 8.67
CA LEU A 145 23.63 1.77 9.91
C LEU A 145 25.13 2.03 9.87
N GLY A 146 25.53 3.32 9.86
CA GLY A 146 26.95 3.69 9.85
C GLY A 146 27.74 3.19 8.65
N GLY A 147 27.08 2.95 7.51
CA GLY A 147 27.68 2.38 6.31
C GLY A 147 27.72 0.85 6.26
N GLU A 148 27.22 0.20 7.30
CA GLU A 148 27.12 -1.27 7.39
C GLU A 148 25.65 -1.71 7.28
N PRO A 149 25.37 -2.87 6.62
CA PRO A 149 24.02 -3.42 6.57
C PRO A 149 23.62 -3.98 7.96
N ALA A 150 22.44 -3.60 8.43
CA ALA A 150 21.86 -4.12 9.66
C ALA A 150 20.44 -4.64 9.37
N PRO A 151 20.11 -5.89 9.75
CA PRO A 151 18.75 -6.42 9.59
C PRO A 151 17.78 -5.69 10.53
N ASP A 152 16.52 -5.57 10.09
CA ASP A 152 15.40 -5.06 10.89
C ASP A 152 14.87 -6.08 11.90
#